data_891bf32df0311f176ec95b903974efec
#
_entry.id   891bf32df0311f176ec95b903974efec
#
_cell.length_a   1.000
_cell.length_b   1.000
_cell.length_c   1.000
_cell.angle_alpha   90.00
_cell.angle_beta   90.00
_cell.angle_gamma   90.00
#
_symmetry.space_group_name_H-M   'P 1'
#
loop_
_entity.id
_entity.type
_entity.pdbx_description
1 polymer ?
#
loop_
_entity_poly.entity_id
_entity_poly.type
_entity_poly.pdbx_seq_one_letter_code
_entity_poly.pdbx_strand_id
1 'polypeptide(L)'
;PPSAVDGLVVFAGFDNEENPSLGGIYLADLDEVGFTGTPELEPLVRIGDQVPGEKSNAGFNRLGEGVAFDGRYVAFWGAWGAMRTIRLHCPAEGNRDRIAFCLAQCPEPQGCSAEAPVRQGIFLHDTDTGHTSAVAGAPTQYGDFLFWNFSGKVPGIGGGHEGGEDDGEPARWRSSAFVAVSGERTAFKAVSGNRVGVYLSEGPGQTPVTVVDNRTDGQLLDPEAPVGSTVVEVGLEREGLRGDWLAVSAKM
;
A
#
# COMPACT_ATOMS: atom_id res chain seq x y z
N PRO A 1 -3.91 6.95 5.01
CA PRO A 1 -4.01 7.34 6.41
C PRO A 1 -2.64 7.61 7.01
N PRO A 2 -2.49 8.56 7.98
CA PRO A 2 -1.23 8.90 8.62
C PRO A 2 -0.70 7.73 9.47
N SER A 3 0.62 7.70 9.71
CA SER A 3 1.30 6.85 10.69
C SER A 3 1.97 7.74 11.73
N ALA A 4 1.89 7.40 13.02
CA ALA A 4 2.35 8.26 14.10
C ALA A 4 3.12 7.48 15.16
N VAL A 5 4.23 8.06 15.64
CA VAL A 5 5.08 7.53 16.71
C VAL A 5 5.63 8.68 17.52
N ASP A 6 5.47 8.66 18.86
CA ASP A 6 6.09 9.60 19.82
C ASP A 6 5.96 11.09 19.43
N GLY A 7 4.74 11.53 19.07
CA GLY A 7 4.47 12.92 18.69
C GLY A 7 4.79 13.25 17.24
N LEU A 8 5.52 12.42 16.53
CA LEU A 8 5.81 12.58 15.10
C LEU A 8 4.70 11.91 14.26
N VAL A 9 4.26 12.58 13.20
CA VAL A 9 3.23 12.09 12.28
C VAL A 9 3.74 12.16 10.85
N VAL A 10 3.68 11.04 10.14
CA VAL A 10 3.97 10.96 8.71
C VAL A 10 2.69 10.72 7.93
N PHE A 11 2.47 11.48 6.87
CA PHE A 11 1.30 11.38 6.01
C PHE A 11 1.61 11.76 4.57
N ALA A 12 0.78 11.31 3.63
CA ALA A 12 0.81 11.73 2.24
C ALA A 12 -0.23 12.83 2.00
N GLY A 13 0.14 13.84 1.20
CA GLY A 13 -0.75 14.92 0.79
C GLY A 13 -0.49 15.32 -0.68
N PHE A 14 -1.56 15.41 -1.47
CA PHE A 14 -1.49 15.66 -2.91
C PHE A 14 -2.52 16.70 -3.35
N ASP A 15 -2.22 17.40 -4.45
CA ASP A 15 -3.14 18.34 -5.12
C ASP A 15 -4.31 17.63 -5.82
N ASN A 16 -4.13 16.39 -6.20
CA ASN A 16 -5.14 15.55 -6.87
C ASN A 16 -4.91 14.07 -6.53
N GLU A 17 -5.97 13.35 -6.20
CA GLU A 17 -5.89 11.95 -5.81
C GLU A 17 -5.58 11.02 -7.00
N GLU A 18 -6.18 11.27 -8.17
CA GLU A 18 -6.05 10.36 -9.31
C GLU A 18 -4.77 10.60 -10.12
N ASN A 19 -4.41 11.88 -10.32
CA ASN A 19 -3.25 12.30 -11.11
C ASN A 19 -2.50 13.42 -10.42
N PRO A 20 -1.78 13.13 -9.33
CA PRO A 20 -1.07 14.16 -8.57
C PRO A 20 0.03 14.79 -9.41
N SER A 21 0.06 16.12 -9.44
CA SER A 21 1.13 16.90 -10.05
C SER A 21 2.03 17.55 -9.01
N LEU A 22 1.51 17.74 -7.79
CA LEU A 22 2.20 18.30 -6.65
C LEU A 22 1.87 17.47 -5.40
N GLY A 23 2.74 17.57 -4.41
CA GLY A 23 2.56 16.92 -3.12
C GLY A 23 3.66 15.90 -2.84
N GLY A 24 3.47 15.11 -1.80
CA GLY A 24 4.47 14.17 -1.33
C GLY A 24 4.12 13.50 -0.01
N ILE A 25 5.14 12.99 0.63
CA ILE A 25 5.12 12.45 1.99
C ILE A 25 5.76 13.48 2.91
N TYR A 26 5.09 13.79 3.99
CA TYR A 26 5.45 14.86 4.94
C TYR A 26 5.56 14.30 6.34
N LEU A 27 6.48 14.88 7.12
CA LEU A 27 6.61 14.71 8.56
C LEU A 27 6.09 15.98 9.25
N ALA A 28 5.36 15.81 10.34
CA ALA A 28 4.96 16.87 11.26
C ALA A 28 5.35 16.48 12.69
N ASP A 29 5.99 17.40 13.42
CA ASP A 29 6.22 17.27 14.85
C ASP A 29 5.09 17.97 15.61
N LEU A 30 4.29 17.21 16.35
CA LEU A 30 3.16 17.74 17.11
C LEU A 30 3.58 18.22 18.50
N ASP A 31 4.73 17.81 19.02
CA ASP A 31 5.22 18.21 20.34
C ASP A 31 5.77 19.64 20.34
N GLU A 32 6.28 20.12 19.20
CA GLU A 32 6.80 21.48 19.06
C GLU A 32 5.71 22.56 19.05
N VAL A 33 4.45 22.21 18.81
CA VAL A 33 3.42 23.18 18.43
C VAL A 33 2.55 23.63 19.59
N GLY A 34 2.48 22.87 20.66
CA GLY A 34 1.48 23.11 21.71
C GLY A 34 0.04 23.09 21.18
N PHE A 35 -0.95 23.33 22.04
CA PHE A 35 -2.38 23.16 21.70
C PHE A 35 -2.96 24.15 20.67
N THR A 36 -2.26 25.16 20.20
CA THR A 36 -2.82 26.25 19.38
C THR A 36 -2.05 26.58 18.11
N GLY A 37 -0.96 25.92 17.83
CA GLY A 37 -0.13 26.20 16.66
C GLY A 37 -0.41 25.26 15.48
N THR A 38 0.12 25.60 14.32
CA THR A 38 0.16 24.74 13.14
C THR A 38 1.56 24.15 13.05
N PRO A 39 1.74 22.81 12.99
CA PRO A 39 3.05 22.21 12.85
C PRO A 39 3.71 22.63 11.54
N GLU A 40 5.02 22.82 11.56
CA GLU A 40 5.79 22.93 10.34
C GLU A 40 5.82 21.56 9.64
N LEU A 41 5.60 21.56 8.33
CA LEU A 41 5.59 20.34 7.54
C LEU A 41 6.95 20.17 6.86
N GLU A 42 7.67 19.14 7.25
CA GLU A 42 8.90 18.74 6.58
C GLU A 42 8.60 17.78 5.44
N PRO A 43 8.90 18.13 4.18
CA PRO A 43 8.72 17.20 3.07
C PRO A 43 9.86 16.17 3.04
N LEU A 44 9.49 14.91 3.14
CA LEU A 44 10.44 13.79 3.09
C LEU A 44 10.68 13.32 1.65
N VAL A 45 9.60 13.13 0.87
CA VAL A 45 9.65 12.71 -0.54
C VAL A 45 8.55 13.43 -1.31
N ARG A 46 8.86 13.97 -2.49
CA ARG A 46 7.90 14.72 -3.32
C ARG A 46 7.67 14.08 -4.67
N ILE A 47 6.56 14.38 -5.29
CA ILE A 47 6.34 14.16 -6.72
C ILE A 47 7.43 14.93 -7.49
N GLY A 48 8.13 14.24 -8.40
CA GLY A 48 9.26 14.77 -9.16
C GLY A 48 10.63 14.48 -8.57
N ASP A 49 10.74 14.08 -7.30
CA ASP A 49 12.02 13.69 -6.71
C ASP A 49 12.61 12.47 -7.41
N GLN A 50 13.93 12.43 -7.50
CA GLN A 50 14.68 11.37 -8.16
C GLN A 50 14.38 9.99 -7.56
N VAL A 51 14.01 9.04 -8.42
CA VAL A 51 13.80 7.65 -7.99
C VAL A 51 15.15 6.98 -7.71
N PRO A 52 15.37 6.42 -6.50
CA PRO A 52 16.61 5.74 -6.15
C PRO A 52 16.95 4.59 -7.10
N GLY A 53 18.21 4.53 -7.56
CA GLY A 53 18.69 3.49 -8.46
C GLY A 53 18.31 3.66 -9.93
N GLU A 54 17.46 4.62 -10.27
CA GLU A 54 17.04 4.91 -11.63
C GLU A 54 17.92 6.01 -12.28
N LYS A 55 17.75 6.18 -13.60
CA LYS A 55 18.47 7.24 -14.35
C LYS A 55 18.10 8.62 -13.80
N SER A 56 19.01 9.57 -13.92
CA SER A 56 18.93 10.92 -13.33
C SER A 56 17.71 11.76 -13.74
N ASN A 57 16.92 11.34 -14.71
CA ASN A 57 15.69 12.00 -15.13
C ASN A 57 14.40 11.24 -14.75
N ALA A 58 14.53 10.15 -13.96
CA ALA A 58 13.38 9.39 -13.48
C ALA A 58 12.91 9.97 -12.15
N GLY A 59 11.83 10.74 -12.17
CA GLY A 59 11.18 11.27 -10.97
C GLY A 59 9.92 10.49 -10.62
N PHE A 60 9.58 10.45 -9.32
CA PHE A 60 8.30 9.91 -8.89
C PHE A 60 7.15 10.69 -9.53
N ASN A 61 6.21 9.99 -10.15
CA ASN A 61 4.97 10.59 -10.64
C ASN A 61 3.74 10.14 -9.83
N ARG A 62 3.90 9.16 -8.93
CA ARG A 62 2.91 8.73 -7.95
C ARG A 62 3.60 8.28 -6.68
N LEU A 63 2.98 8.57 -5.55
CA LEU A 63 3.35 8.06 -4.23
C LEU A 63 2.09 7.49 -3.56
N GLY A 64 2.24 6.45 -2.75
CA GLY A 64 1.12 5.81 -2.06
C GLY A 64 0.67 6.62 -0.85
N GLU A 65 -0.62 6.60 -0.56
CA GLU A 65 -1.20 7.18 0.65
C GLU A 65 -0.94 6.32 1.90
N GLY A 66 -0.71 5.01 1.70
CA GLY A 66 -0.37 4.08 2.77
C GLY A 66 1.12 4.15 3.09
N VAL A 67 1.49 4.93 4.10
CA VAL A 67 2.87 5.03 4.62
C VAL A 67 2.97 4.30 5.96
N ALA A 68 4.10 3.64 6.22
CA ALA A 68 4.44 3.06 7.52
C ALA A 68 5.63 3.81 8.11
N PHE A 69 5.60 4.10 9.42
CA PHE A 69 6.62 4.88 10.12
C PHE A 69 6.92 4.28 11.48
N ASP A 70 8.18 4.16 11.87
CA ASP A 70 8.62 3.59 13.14
C ASP A 70 9.26 4.59 14.11
N GLY A 71 9.25 5.88 13.77
CA GLY A 71 9.88 6.97 14.51
C GLY A 71 11.13 7.52 13.81
N ARG A 72 11.72 6.76 12.87
CA ARG A 72 12.86 7.19 12.04
C ARG A 72 12.69 6.80 10.59
N TYR A 73 12.32 5.56 10.32
CA TYR A 73 12.21 5.05 8.95
C TYR A 73 10.78 5.14 8.45
N VAL A 74 10.63 5.58 7.19
CA VAL A 74 9.36 5.66 6.49
C VAL A 74 9.38 4.70 5.31
N ALA A 75 8.54 3.65 5.35
CA ALA A 75 8.33 2.79 4.19
C ALA A 75 7.10 3.25 3.39
N PHE A 76 7.25 3.28 2.07
CA PHE A 76 6.19 3.74 1.18
C PHE A 76 6.28 3.06 -0.20
N TRP A 77 5.17 3.10 -0.93
CA TRP A 77 5.10 2.74 -2.33
C TRP A 77 5.25 3.99 -3.20
N GLY A 78 6.02 3.86 -4.30
CA GLY A 78 6.16 4.92 -5.30
C GLY A 78 6.21 4.36 -6.71
N ALA A 79 5.83 5.18 -7.71
CA ALA A 79 5.84 4.80 -9.10
C ALA A 79 6.38 5.92 -9.99
N TRP A 80 6.84 5.52 -11.19
CA TRP A 80 7.42 6.44 -12.17
C TRP A 80 7.26 5.93 -13.61
N GLY A 81 7.40 6.83 -14.56
CA GLY A 81 7.38 6.52 -15.99
C GLY A 81 5.98 6.30 -16.54
N ALA A 82 5.83 5.32 -17.44
CA ALA A 82 4.60 5.09 -18.19
C ALA A 82 3.51 4.40 -17.38
N MET A 83 2.26 4.67 -17.75
CA MET A 83 1.07 3.96 -17.29
C MET A 83 0.67 2.87 -18.29
N ARG A 84 -0.03 1.85 -17.80
CA ARG A 84 -0.67 0.80 -18.60
C ARG A 84 -2.14 0.68 -18.23
N THR A 85 -2.99 0.42 -19.21
CA THR A 85 -4.39 0.09 -18.96
C THR A 85 -4.50 -1.34 -18.44
N ILE A 86 -5.19 -1.53 -17.33
CA ILE A 86 -5.54 -2.84 -16.77
C ILE A 86 -7.05 -3.04 -16.80
N ARG A 87 -7.49 -4.31 -16.70
CA ARG A 87 -8.89 -4.68 -16.57
C ARG A 87 -9.19 -5.10 -15.14
N LEU A 88 -10.27 -4.54 -14.59
CA LEU A 88 -10.75 -4.84 -13.26
C LEU A 88 -12.14 -5.47 -13.36
N HIS A 89 -12.33 -6.59 -12.68
CA HIS A 89 -13.58 -7.32 -12.61
C HIS A 89 -14.23 -7.17 -11.25
N CYS A 90 -15.53 -6.99 -11.21
CA CYS A 90 -16.26 -6.81 -9.96
C CYS A 90 -16.08 -8.01 -9.03
N PRO A 91 -15.99 -7.77 -7.71
CA PRO A 91 -15.81 -8.86 -6.75
C PRO A 91 -17.01 -9.84 -6.82
N ALA A 92 -16.73 -11.14 -6.72
CA ALA A 92 -17.77 -12.17 -6.71
C ALA A 92 -18.43 -12.31 -5.33
N GLU A 93 -17.75 -11.88 -4.27
CA GLU A 93 -18.18 -12.00 -2.88
C GLU A 93 -18.08 -10.65 -2.17
N GLY A 94 -18.91 -10.44 -1.13
CA GLY A 94 -18.91 -9.23 -0.31
C GLY A 94 -20.29 -8.57 -0.23
N ASN A 95 -20.31 -7.24 -0.08
CA ASN A 95 -21.55 -6.47 0.02
C ASN A 95 -22.33 -6.51 -1.30
N ARG A 96 -23.57 -7.03 -1.26
CA ARG A 96 -24.42 -7.24 -2.45
C ARG A 96 -24.75 -5.96 -3.20
N ASP A 97 -25.00 -4.86 -2.49
CA ASP A 97 -25.37 -3.60 -3.12
C ASP A 97 -24.14 -3.00 -3.83
N ARG A 98 -22.98 -3.11 -3.23
CA ARG A 98 -21.72 -2.68 -3.81
C ARG A 98 -21.34 -3.51 -5.06
N ILE A 99 -21.55 -4.82 -5.01
CA ILE A 99 -21.35 -5.72 -6.17
C ILE A 99 -22.32 -5.34 -7.30
N ALA A 100 -23.62 -5.17 -7.00
CA ALA A 100 -24.62 -4.78 -7.99
C ALA A 100 -24.30 -3.42 -8.62
N PHE A 101 -23.86 -2.45 -7.83
CA PHE A 101 -23.46 -1.13 -8.31
C PHE A 101 -22.18 -1.21 -9.18
N CYS A 102 -21.20 -2.02 -8.77
CA CYS A 102 -20.02 -2.28 -9.58
C CYS A 102 -20.39 -2.87 -10.95
N LEU A 103 -21.21 -3.93 -10.98
CA LEU A 103 -21.65 -4.58 -12.22
C LEU A 103 -22.45 -3.66 -13.15
N ALA A 104 -23.19 -2.70 -12.59
CA ALA A 104 -23.88 -1.70 -13.38
C ALA A 104 -22.93 -0.73 -14.10
N GLN A 105 -21.77 -0.45 -13.50
CA GLN A 105 -20.74 0.41 -14.11
C GLN A 105 -19.73 -0.37 -14.96
N CYS A 106 -19.42 -1.59 -14.57
CA CYS A 106 -18.40 -2.46 -15.14
C CYS A 106 -19.02 -3.79 -15.60
N PRO A 107 -19.85 -3.79 -16.66
CA PRO A 107 -20.55 -5.00 -17.07
C PRO A 107 -19.57 -6.10 -17.53
N GLU A 108 -19.81 -7.33 -17.07
CA GLU A 108 -19.06 -8.51 -17.52
C GLU A 108 -19.45 -8.90 -18.96
N PRO A 109 -18.53 -9.47 -19.75
CA PRO A 109 -17.15 -9.83 -19.41
C PRO A 109 -16.13 -8.69 -19.60
N GLN A 110 -16.53 -7.48 -19.94
CA GLN A 110 -15.63 -6.37 -20.26
C GLN A 110 -14.94 -5.81 -19.02
N GLY A 111 -15.61 -5.77 -17.87
CA GLY A 111 -15.12 -5.13 -16.66
C GLY A 111 -14.90 -3.63 -16.81
N CYS A 112 -14.21 -3.02 -15.85
CA CYS A 112 -13.73 -1.64 -15.92
C CYS A 112 -12.28 -1.56 -16.37
N SER A 113 -11.90 -0.43 -17.01
CA SER A 113 -10.51 -0.09 -17.26
C SER A 113 -9.98 0.84 -16.18
N ALA A 114 -8.75 0.58 -15.72
CA ALA A 114 -8.02 1.47 -14.82
C ALA A 114 -6.59 1.66 -15.33
N GLU A 115 -5.95 2.75 -14.92
CA GLU A 115 -4.55 3.01 -15.24
C GLU A 115 -3.66 2.57 -14.07
N ALA A 116 -2.67 1.72 -14.36
CA ALA A 116 -1.67 1.26 -13.39
C ALA A 116 -0.26 1.61 -13.88
N PRO A 117 0.68 1.96 -13.00
CA PRO A 117 2.04 2.25 -13.39
C PRO A 117 2.76 0.98 -13.89
N VAL A 118 3.62 1.16 -14.91
CA VAL A 118 4.48 0.07 -15.41
C VAL A 118 5.67 -0.14 -14.47
N ARG A 119 6.23 0.96 -13.95
CA ARG A 119 7.35 0.93 -13.01
C ARG A 119 6.89 1.41 -11.65
N GLN A 120 7.16 0.63 -10.64
CA GLN A 120 6.78 0.90 -9.26
C GLN A 120 7.72 0.17 -8.29
N GLY A 121 7.78 0.63 -7.08
CA GLY A 121 8.64 0.02 -6.07
C GLY A 121 8.18 0.30 -4.65
N ILE A 122 8.80 -0.41 -3.72
CA ILE A 122 8.78 -0.15 -2.30
C ILE A 122 10.09 0.53 -1.94
N PHE A 123 9.99 1.61 -1.19
CA PHE A 123 11.10 2.48 -0.79
C PHE A 123 11.15 2.64 0.71
N LEU A 124 12.34 2.92 1.21
CA LEU A 124 12.63 3.23 2.60
C LEU A 124 13.32 4.58 2.66
N HIS A 125 12.76 5.52 3.42
CA HIS A 125 13.34 6.82 3.69
C HIS A 125 13.83 6.87 5.14
N ASP A 126 15.06 7.29 5.36
CA ASP A 126 15.65 7.53 6.68
C ASP A 126 15.55 9.03 6.99
N THR A 127 14.74 9.41 7.97
CA THR A 127 14.50 10.82 8.33
C THR A 127 15.73 11.49 8.93
N ASP A 128 16.64 10.75 9.58
CA ASP A 128 17.87 11.32 10.16
C ASP A 128 18.87 11.77 9.08
N THR A 129 18.91 11.03 7.95
CA THR A 129 19.89 11.30 6.88
C THR A 129 19.28 11.97 5.66
N GLY A 130 17.95 12.00 5.56
CA GLY A 130 17.21 12.45 4.37
C GLY A 130 17.38 11.53 3.16
N HIS A 131 17.90 10.30 3.35
CA HIS A 131 18.20 9.39 2.25
C HIS A 131 17.05 8.42 1.96
N THR A 132 16.68 8.32 0.69
CA THR A 132 15.70 7.33 0.21
C THR A 132 16.41 6.21 -0.54
N SER A 133 16.06 4.97 -0.21
CA SER A 133 16.60 3.75 -0.81
C SER A 133 15.50 2.89 -1.41
N ALA A 134 15.80 2.17 -2.50
CA ALA A 134 14.90 1.17 -3.06
C ALA A 134 15.01 -0.15 -2.28
N VAL A 135 13.87 -0.73 -1.93
CA VAL A 135 13.75 -2.04 -1.24
C VAL A 135 13.37 -3.13 -2.24
N ALA A 136 12.38 -2.87 -3.08
CA ALA A 136 11.89 -3.83 -4.06
C ALA A 136 11.33 -3.09 -5.29
N GLY A 137 11.37 -3.72 -6.46
CA GLY A 137 10.92 -3.10 -7.71
C GLY A 137 10.14 -4.02 -8.64
N ALA A 138 9.18 -3.44 -9.38
CA ALA A 138 8.47 -4.05 -10.49
C ALA A 138 8.80 -3.30 -11.81
N PRO A 139 8.83 -4.00 -12.96
CA PRO A 139 8.42 -5.40 -13.17
C PRO A 139 9.55 -6.44 -13.02
N THR A 140 10.73 -6.06 -12.54
CA THR A 140 11.92 -6.94 -12.57
C THR A 140 11.94 -8.02 -11.49
N GLN A 141 11.56 -7.68 -10.25
CA GLN A 141 11.52 -8.63 -9.12
C GLN A 141 10.09 -9.11 -8.85
N TYR A 142 9.13 -8.20 -8.94
CA TYR A 142 7.72 -8.42 -8.67
C TYR A 142 6.88 -8.00 -9.88
N GLY A 143 5.68 -8.56 -10.01
CA GLY A 143 4.75 -8.19 -11.07
C GLY A 143 3.96 -6.92 -10.73
N ASP A 144 3.56 -6.79 -9.46
CA ASP A 144 2.77 -5.65 -8.99
C ASP A 144 2.85 -5.51 -7.46
N PHE A 145 2.65 -4.29 -6.94
CA PHE A 145 2.48 -3.98 -5.53
C PHE A 145 1.08 -3.42 -5.23
N LEU A 146 0.30 -3.09 -6.26
CA LEU A 146 -1.04 -2.52 -6.10
C LEU A 146 -2.11 -3.61 -6.05
N PHE A 147 -2.97 -3.51 -5.06
CA PHE A 147 -4.15 -4.36 -4.89
C PHE A 147 -5.40 -3.51 -5.05
N TRP A 148 -6.26 -3.93 -5.96
CA TRP A 148 -7.44 -3.18 -6.36
C TRP A 148 -8.68 -3.67 -5.63
N ASN A 149 -9.46 -2.74 -5.10
CA ASN A 149 -10.72 -3.02 -4.44
C ASN A 149 -11.80 -2.03 -4.90
N PHE A 150 -13.03 -2.52 -5.07
CA PHE A 150 -14.19 -1.68 -5.31
C PHE A 150 -14.83 -1.34 -3.96
N SER A 151 -14.60 -0.13 -3.47
CA SER A 151 -14.97 0.31 -2.11
C SER A 151 -15.67 1.67 -2.12
N GLY A 152 -16.31 2.01 -1.01
CA GLY A 152 -17.04 3.26 -0.83
C GLY A 152 -18.56 3.08 -0.74
N LYS A 153 -19.28 4.19 -0.62
CA LYS A 153 -20.73 4.25 -0.41
C LYS A 153 -21.49 4.19 -1.73
N VAL A 154 -22.42 3.25 -1.84
CA VAL A 154 -23.31 3.17 -3.01
C VAL A 154 -24.32 4.30 -2.96
N PRO A 155 -24.50 5.11 -4.04
CA PRO A 155 -25.47 6.19 -4.08
C PRO A 155 -26.89 5.70 -3.86
N GLY A 156 -27.67 6.43 -3.02
CA GLY A 156 -29.08 6.15 -2.76
C GLY A 156 -29.36 5.03 -1.76
N ILE A 157 -28.34 4.32 -1.29
CA ILE A 157 -28.47 3.33 -0.23
C ILE A 157 -28.22 4.02 1.11
N GLY A 158 -29.28 4.09 1.96
CA GLY A 158 -29.23 4.74 3.26
C GLY A 158 -28.16 4.14 4.14
N GLY A 159 -27.43 4.99 4.87
CA GLY A 159 -26.38 4.58 5.80
C GLY A 159 -26.92 3.66 6.88
N GLY A 160 -26.72 2.37 6.75
CA GLY A 160 -26.71 1.45 7.86
C GLY A 160 -25.49 1.74 8.72
N HIS A 161 -25.66 1.70 10.04
CA HIS A 161 -24.61 1.90 11.03
C HIS A 161 -23.56 0.75 11.02
N GLU A 162 -22.87 0.57 9.94
CA GLU A 162 -21.64 -0.21 9.93
C GLU A 162 -20.50 0.80 9.73
N GLY A 163 -19.98 1.30 10.87
CA GLY A 163 -18.86 2.22 10.92
C GLY A 163 -17.63 1.60 10.30
N GLY A 164 -17.43 1.85 9.02
CA GLY A 164 -16.20 1.61 8.28
C GLY A 164 -15.65 2.94 7.78
N GLU A 165 -14.36 3.03 7.58
CA GLU A 165 -13.63 4.21 7.09
C GLU A 165 -14.16 4.74 5.73
N ASP A 166 -15.04 3.99 5.06
CA ASP A 166 -15.62 4.28 3.74
C ASP A 166 -16.93 5.09 3.77
N ASP A 167 -17.44 5.53 4.93
CA ASP A 167 -18.81 6.05 5.08
C ASP A 167 -19.10 7.39 4.37
N GLY A 168 -18.10 8.07 3.85
CA GLY A 168 -18.25 9.37 3.19
C GLY A 168 -17.99 9.38 1.69
N GLU A 169 -17.25 8.44 1.15
CA GLU A 169 -16.79 8.49 -0.23
C GLU A 169 -17.61 7.63 -1.20
N PRO A 170 -17.84 8.10 -2.46
CA PRO A 170 -18.58 7.34 -3.44
C PRO A 170 -17.88 6.02 -3.80
N ALA A 171 -18.68 4.98 -4.08
CA ALA A 171 -18.19 3.67 -4.47
C ALA A 171 -17.43 3.75 -5.80
N ARG A 172 -16.16 3.33 -5.79
CA ARG A 172 -15.26 3.33 -6.93
C ARG A 172 -14.12 2.33 -6.77
N TRP A 173 -13.38 2.08 -7.83
CA TRP A 173 -12.14 1.35 -7.77
C TRP A 173 -11.04 2.17 -7.08
N ARG A 174 -10.37 1.55 -6.12
CA ARG A 174 -9.19 2.08 -5.44
C ARG A 174 -8.07 1.07 -5.45
N SER A 175 -6.84 1.56 -5.51
CA SER A 175 -5.64 0.73 -5.36
C SER A 175 -4.96 1.04 -4.04
N SER A 176 -4.40 0.00 -3.42
CA SER A 176 -3.62 0.14 -2.19
C SER A 176 -2.34 -0.67 -2.30
N ALA A 177 -1.24 -0.12 -1.79
CA ALA A 177 -0.03 -0.85 -1.49
C ALA A 177 0.08 -1.06 0.02
N PHE A 178 0.60 -2.21 0.44
CA PHE A 178 0.70 -2.58 1.85
C PHE A 178 2.16 -2.69 2.22
N VAL A 179 2.59 -1.88 3.19
CA VAL A 179 3.96 -1.82 3.71
C VAL A 179 3.94 -1.73 5.23
N ALA A 180 5.00 -2.27 5.86
CA ALA A 180 5.27 -2.11 7.28
C ALA A 180 6.78 -1.94 7.47
N VAL A 181 7.21 -1.23 8.51
CA VAL A 181 8.61 -0.89 8.75
C VAL A 181 8.99 -1.06 10.22
N SER A 182 10.24 -1.49 10.45
CA SER A 182 10.88 -1.46 11.77
C SER A 182 12.40 -1.45 11.59
N GLY A 183 13.04 -0.32 11.89
CA GLY A 183 14.43 -0.06 11.49
C GLY A 183 14.56 -0.09 9.97
N GLU A 184 15.65 -0.65 9.48
CA GLU A 184 15.86 -0.82 8.03
C GLU A 184 15.00 -1.94 7.42
N ARG A 185 14.34 -2.76 8.24
CA ARG A 185 13.49 -3.86 7.76
C ARG A 185 12.16 -3.35 7.24
N THR A 186 11.78 -3.89 6.09
CA THR A 186 10.54 -3.51 5.43
C THR A 186 9.78 -4.76 5.02
N ALA A 187 8.56 -4.92 5.52
CA ALA A 187 7.63 -5.92 5.02
C ALA A 187 6.67 -5.29 4.01
N PHE A 188 6.29 -6.04 2.98
CA PHE A 188 5.37 -5.57 1.95
C PHE A 188 4.58 -6.72 1.31
N LYS A 189 3.40 -6.40 0.80
CA LYS A 189 2.59 -7.33 0.02
C LYS A 189 2.86 -7.11 -1.47
N ALA A 190 3.06 -8.21 -2.22
CA ALA A 190 3.34 -8.13 -3.65
C ALA A 190 2.83 -9.34 -4.43
N VAL A 191 2.72 -9.15 -5.75
CA VAL A 191 2.50 -10.22 -6.72
C VAL A 191 3.85 -10.64 -7.29
N SER A 192 4.21 -11.92 -7.21
CA SER A 192 5.40 -12.51 -7.81
C SER A 192 5.01 -13.70 -8.69
N GLY A 193 5.06 -13.51 -10.00
CA GLY A 193 4.51 -14.47 -10.95
C GLY A 193 2.99 -14.64 -10.75
N ASN A 194 2.55 -15.86 -10.35
CA ASN A 194 1.15 -16.15 -10.03
C ASN A 194 0.91 -16.29 -8.52
N ARG A 195 1.80 -15.76 -7.68
CA ARG A 195 1.69 -15.79 -6.23
C ARG A 195 1.41 -14.39 -5.70
N VAL A 196 0.52 -14.32 -4.73
CA VAL A 196 0.32 -13.16 -3.88
C VAL A 196 0.87 -13.49 -2.52
N GLY A 197 1.80 -12.69 -2.02
CA GLY A 197 2.47 -12.98 -0.76
C GLY A 197 2.88 -11.73 0.02
N VAL A 198 3.28 -11.96 1.26
CA VAL A 198 3.98 -11.02 2.11
C VAL A 198 5.47 -11.37 2.10
N TYR A 199 6.27 -10.36 1.87
CA TYR A 199 7.73 -10.44 1.74
C TYR A 199 8.38 -9.56 2.79
N LEU A 200 9.56 -9.96 3.28
CA LEU A 200 10.36 -9.21 4.25
C LEU A 200 11.75 -8.96 3.65
N SER A 201 12.16 -7.70 3.62
CA SER A 201 13.54 -7.29 3.37
C SER A 201 14.22 -6.92 4.69
N GLU A 202 15.44 -7.39 4.90
CA GLU A 202 16.26 -7.04 6.07
C GLU A 202 16.95 -5.68 5.93
N GLY A 203 16.78 -5.00 4.79
CA GLY A 203 17.31 -3.67 4.52
C GLY A 203 17.46 -3.37 3.04
N PRO A 204 17.78 -2.12 2.69
CA PRO A 204 18.04 -1.73 1.31
C PRO A 204 19.14 -2.57 0.65
N GLY A 205 18.90 -3.00 -0.59
CA GLY A 205 19.85 -3.83 -1.34
C GLY A 205 19.88 -5.32 -0.95
N GLN A 206 19.15 -5.73 0.09
CA GLN A 206 18.96 -7.13 0.44
C GLN A 206 17.85 -7.75 -0.42
N THR A 207 17.99 -9.03 -0.74
CA THR A 207 16.92 -9.76 -1.46
C THR A 207 15.79 -10.09 -0.48
N PRO A 208 14.55 -9.61 -0.72
CA PRO A 208 13.45 -9.94 0.16
C PRO A 208 13.14 -11.44 0.16
N VAL A 209 12.76 -11.97 1.33
CA VAL A 209 12.35 -13.36 1.51
C VAL A 209 10.82 -13.45 1.58
N THR A 210 10.25 -14.55 1.09
CA THR A 210 8.82 -14.84 1.24
C THR A 210 8.53 -15.23 2.67
N VAL A 211 7.61 -14.54 3.33
CA VAL A 211 7.12 -14.90 4.68
C VAL A 211 5.95 -15.87 4.56
N VAL A 212 4.95 -15.52 3.77
CA VAL A 212 3.77 -16.33 3.47
C VAL A 212 3.23 -15.93 2.11
N ASP A 213 2.72 -16.90 1.35
CA ASP A 213 2.04 -16.63 0.07
C ASP A 213 0.80 -17.52 -0.09
N ASN A 214 0.02 -17.30 -1.15
CA ASN A 214 -1.18 -18.06 -1.48
C ASN A 214 -0.92 -19.50 -1.95
N ARG A 215 0.25 -20.07 -1.68
CA ARG A 215 0.61 -21.49 -1.83
C ARG A 215 1.21 -22.08 -0.57
N THR A 216 1.33 -21.29 0.48
CA THR A 216 1.81 -21.78 1.77
C THR A 216 0.84 -22.85 2.28
N ASP A 217 1.40 -23.99 2.73
CA ASP A 217 0.63 -25.07 3.32
C ASP A 217 -0.04 -24.57 4.62
N GLY A 218 -1.36 -24.77 4.72
CA GLY A 218 -2.13 -24.36 5.88
C GLY A 218 -1.62 -24.96 7.18
N GLN A 219 -1.14 -26.20 7.17
CA GLN A 219 -0.63 -26.88 8.36
C GLN A 219 0.70 -26.27 8.89
N LEU A 220 1.42 -25.46 8.09
CA LEU A 220 2.56 -24.69 8.58
C LEU A 220 2.13 -23.50 9.45
N LEU A 221 0.93 -22.98 9.27
CA LEU A 221 0.38 -21.85 10.01
C LEU A 221 -0.51 -22.31 11.16
N ASP A 222 -1.32 -23.33 10.91
CA ASP A 222 -2.20 -23.95 11.89
C ASP A 222 -2.10 -25.48 11.77
N PRO A 223 -1.45 -26.16 12.74
CA PRO A 223 -1.31 -27.61 12.72
C PRO A 223 -2.67 -28.39 12.70
N GLU A 224 -3.76 -27.72 13.11
CA GLU A 224 -5.12 -28.29 13.08
C GLU A 224 -5.84 -28.08 11.74
N ALA A 225 -5.23 -27.32 10.81
CA ALA A 225 -5.81 -27.13 9.50
C ALA A 225 -5.96 -28.46 8.73
N PRO A 226 -7.00 -28.62 7.92
CA PRO A 226 -7.19 -29.83 7.11
C PRO A 226 -5.97 -30.12 6.24
N VAL A 227 -5.62 -31.40 6.12
CA VAL A 227 -4.52 -31.85 5.24
C VAL A 227 -4.76 -31.39 3.80
N GLY A 228 -3.77 -30.73 3.20
CA GLY A 228 -3.85 -30.19 1.84
C GLY A 228 -4.55 -28.84 1.73
N SER A 229 -4.95 -28.21 2.86
CA SER A 229 -5.35 -26.81 2.85
C SER A 229 -4.17 -25.91 2.49
N THR A 230 -4.45 -24.85 1.76
CA THR A 230 -3.45 -23.84 1.39
C THR A 230 -3.98 -22.45 1.72
N VAL A 231 -3.09 -21.53 1.96
CA VAL A 231 -3.44 -20.11 2.08
C VAL A 231 -4.03 -19.63 0.75
N VAL A 232 -5.18 -18.95 0.82
CA VAL A 232 -5.86 -18.37 -0.35
C VAL A 232 -5.76 -16.84 -0.38
N GLU A 233 -5.61 -16.22 0.79
CA GLU A 233 -5.48 -14.77 0.93
C GLU A 233 -4.49 -14.44 2.03
N VAL A 234 -3.70 -13.37 1.83
CA VAL A 234 -2.76 -12.82 2.81
C VAL A 234 -3.00 -11.34 3.01
N GLY A 235 -2.85 -10.86 4.25
CA GLY A 235 -2.92 -9.46 4.60
C GLY A 235 -1.71 -9.00 5.41
N LEU A 236 -1.37 -7.73 5.27
CA LEU A 236 -0.32 -7.03 5.99
C LEU A 236 -0.85 -5.67 6.42
N GLU A 237 -0.73 -5.37 7.71
CA GLU A 237 -1.06 -4.06 8.27
C GLU A 237 0.20 -3.21 8.42
N ARG A 238 0.05 -1.88 8.37
CA ARG A 238 1.17 -0.92 8.49
C ARG A 238 1.97 -1.06 9.78
N GLU A 239 1.29 -1.34 10.88
CA GLU A 239 1.88 -1.54 12.20
C GLU A 239 2.25 -3.01 12.44
N GLY A 240 2.20 -3.84 11.40
CA GLY A 240 2.42 -5.29 11.51
C GLY A 240 3.86 -5.70 11.77
N LEU A 241 4.85 -4.84 11.52
CA LEU A 241 6.25 -5.12 11.77
C LEU A 241 6.76 -4.31 12.97
N ARG A 242 7.24 -5.00 13.99
CA ARG A 242 7.75 -4.35 15.20
C ARG A 242 8.89 -5.16 15.81
N GLY A 243 10.10 -4.60 15.82
CA GLY A 243 11.29 -5.35 16.23
C GLY A 243 11.42 -6.63 15.39
N ASP A 244 11.52 -7.79 16.03
CA ASP A 244 11.66 -9.10 15.37
C ASP A 244 10.32 -9.78 15.04
N TRP A 245 9.21 -9.09 15.26
CA TRP A 245 7.87 -9.64 15.08
C TRP A 245 7.20 -9.06 13.84
N LEU A 246 6.65 -9.94 13.02
CA LEU A 246 5.81 -9.59 11.88
C LEU A 246 4.44 -10.27 12.03
N ALA A 247 3.39 -9.47 12.16
CA ALA A 247 2.02 -9.92 12.14
C ALA A 247 1.48 -9.93 10.70
N VAL A 248 0.97 -11.07 10.26
CA VAL A 248 0.31 -11.26 8.98
C VAL A 248 -1.02 -11.95 9.19
N SER A 249 -2.03 -11.61 8.41
CA SER A 249 -3.28 -12.38 8.35
C SER A 249 -3.25 -13.34 7.17
N ALA A 250 -3.79 -14.55 7.37
CA ALA A 250 -3.91 -15.55 6.33
C ALA A 250 -5.29 -16.22 6.39
N LYS A 251 -5.93 -16.37 5.23
CA LYS A 251 -7.18 -17.13 5.07
C LYS A 251 -6.84 -18.43 4.33
N MET A 252 -7.38 -19.53 4.81
CA MET A 252 -7.23 -20.88 4.25
C MET A 252 -8.57 -21.42 3.77
#